data_2ff3b5579e0e9808cb8827a7599edca2
#
_entry.id   2ff3b5579e0e9808cb8827a7599edca2
#
_cell.length_a   1.000
_cell.length_b   1.000
_cell.length_c   1.000
_cell.angle_alpha   90.00
_cell.angle_beta   90.00
_cell.angle_gamma   90.00
#
_symmetry.space_group_name_H-M   'P 1'
#
loop_
_entity.id
_entity.type
_entity.pdbx_description
1 polymer ?
#
loop_
_entity_poly.entity_id
_entity_poly.type
_entity_poly.pdbx_seq_one_letter_code
_entity_poly.pdbx_strand_id
1 'polypeptide(L)'
;VDPDYPNLILSMVNYYEKTGNKEAAEKELKKAITGTEIDVETKVQLLTRYIDILSQNKRDIKLVNPLFETLFDQYPNNTLLNLIYGNVLLLQENKEEAMKHFEIYTKANPTDPVGYEQMLRIALPDSIDKIIEITEEAIRYIPDAPQFYFYLGAAKYQQKKYKEALDVFEEGLKSAKIDNPLLKSDFYGQIGDLHYFLGNKKAAFENYEKALKLNPQNLHVLNNYSYYLSLEGKDLDKAEQMSSITVKAEPTNPTFLDTYGWVLFRQGAYTTAKIYIENAVKYSEEEPSAEIFEHYGDVLYMTGEPEKALEQWKKAKELGSDSKTLDEKIRTGKYI
;
A
#
# COMPACT_ATOMS: atom_id res chain seq x y z
N VAL A 1 17.09 -8.22 -52.93
CA VAL A 1 16.97 -8.24 -51.46
C VAL A 1 15.52 -8.29 -51.13
N ASP A 2 15.13 -9.30 -50.41
CA ASP A 2 13.73 -9.44 -49.95
C ASP A 2 13.40 -8.26 -49.00
N PRO A 3 12.43 -7.40 -49.34
CA PRO A 3 12.11 -6.23 -48.55
C PRO A 3 11.44 -6.58 -47.19
N ASP A 4 11.03 -7.81 -47.05
CA ASP A 4 10.37 -8.32 -45.81
C ASP A 4 11.31 -9.13 -44.91
N TYR A 5 12.62 -9.17 -45.25
CA TYR A 5 13.61 -9.86 -44.41
C TYR A 5 13.72 -9.21 -43.02
N PRO A 6 13.54 -9.96 -41.91
CA PRO A 6 13.42 -9.42 -40.55
C PRO A 6 14.56 -8.46 -40.16
N ASN A 7 15.82 -8.83 -40.45
CA ASN A 7 16.97 -8.00 -40.13
C ASN A 7 17.00 -6.70 -40.94
N LEU A 8 16.42 -6.69 -42.15
CA LEU A 8 16.31 -5.48 -42.95
C LEU A 8 15.29 -4.52 -42.34
N ILE A 9 14.12 -5.02 -41.93
CA ILE A 9 13.07 -4.19 -41.32
C ILE A 9 13.61 -3.54 -40.03
N LEU A 10 14.26 -4.31 -39.16
CA LEU A 10 14.88 -3.81 -37.95
C LEU A 10 15.99 -2.77 -38.23
N SER A 11 16.80 -3.02 -39.27
CA SER A 11 17.85 -2.08 -39.72
C SER A 11 17.24 -0.78 -40.26
N MET A 12 16.12 -0.85 -40.97
CA MET A 12 15.39 0.33 -41.47
C MET A 12 14.79 1.15 -40.33
N VAL A 13 14.16 0.52 -39.34
CA VAL A 13 13.70 1.22 -38.13
C VAL A 13 14.84 1.99 -37.48
N ASN A 14 15.96 1.31 -37.20
CA ASN A 14 17.14 1.92 -36.59
C ASN A 14 17.74 3.06 -37.45
N TYR A 15 17.77 2.90 -38.76
CA TYR A 15 18.27 3.93 -39.68
C TYR A 15 17.38 5.18 -39.65
N TYR A 16 16.05 5.02 -39.75
CA TYR A 16 15.12 6.16 -39.73
C TYR A 16 15.12 6.88 -38.39
N GLU A 17 15.26 6.18 -37.29
CA GLU A 17 15.42 6.80 -35.97
C GLU A 17 16.69 7.64 -35.88
N LYS A 18 17.84 7.07 -36.31
CA LYS A 18 19.13 7.79 -36.30
C LYS A 18 19.14 9.02 -37.22
N THR A 19 18.38 8.98 -38.32
CA THR A 19 18.26 10.11 -39.25
C THR A 19 17.17 11.09 -38.87
N GLY A 20 16.42 10.85 -37.77
CA GLY A 20 15.35 11.71 -37.28
C GLY A 20 14.04 11.63 -38.08
N ASN A 21 13.92 10.68 -39.03
CA ASN A 21 12.69 10.47 -39.80
C ASN A 21 11.70 9.59 -38.96
N LYS A 22 11.06 10.22 -37.99
CA LYS A 22 10.16 9.53 -37.04
C LYS A 22 8.97 8.84 -37.71
N GLU A 23 8.40 9.44 -38.77
CA GLU A 23 7.25 8.85 -39.47
C GLU A 23 7.61 7.57 -40.21
N ALA A 24 8.75 7.57 -40.93
CA ALA A 24 9.24 6.38 -41.59
C ALA A 24 9.62 5.27 -40.61
N ALA A 25 10.27 5.62 -39.47
CA ALA A 25 10.60 4.68 -38.42
C ALA A 25 9.34 4.01 -37.84
N GLU A 26 8.30 4.80 -37.53
CA GLU A 26 7.02 4.30 -37.01
C GLU A 26 6.31 3.38 -38.00
N LYS A 27 6.29 3.75 -39.31
CA LYS A 27 5.73 2.91 -40.34
C LYS A 27 6.38 1.54 -40.46
N GLU A 28 7.72 1.51 -40.49
CA GLU A 28 8.45 0.25 -40.54
C GLU A 28 8.28 -0.57 -39.26
N LEU A 29 8.22 0.11 -38.10
CA LEU A 29 7.98 -0.53 -36.80
C LEU A 29 6.61 -1.24 -36.79
N LYS A 30 5.56 -0.56 -37.20
CA LYS A 30 4.21 -1.16 -37.31
C LYS A 30 4.20 -2.31 -38.31
N LYS A 31 4.85 -2.17 -39.46
CA LYS A 31 4.97 -3.25 -40.45
C LYS A 31 5.69 -4.47 -39.86
N ALA A 32 6.74 -4.25 -39.08
CA ALA A 32 7.47 -5.31 -38.40
C ALA A 32 6.59 -6.06 -37.38
N ILE A 33 5.83 -5.32 -36.58
CA ILE A 33 4.94 -5.88 -35.55
C ILE A 33 3.82 -6.72 -36.17
N THR A 34 3.20 -6.25 -37.26
CA THR A 34 2.03 -6.90 -37.87
C THR A 34 2.38 -7.95 -38.94
N GLY A 35 3.61 -7.91 -39.51
CA GLY A 35 4.06 -8.88 -40.50
C GLY A 35 4.19 -10.29 -39.95
N THR A 36 4.33 -11.29 -40.81
CA THR A 36 4.43 -12.72 -40.44
C THR A 36 5.88 -13.23 -40.33
N GLU A 37 6.84 -12.43 -40.78
CA GLU A 37 8.25 -12.84 -40.99
C GLU A 37 9.12 -12.74 -39.71
N ILE A 38 8.58 -12.14 -38.65
CA ILE A 38 9.30 -11.91 -37.38
C ILE A 38 8.65 -12.75 -36.28
N ASP A 39 9.49 -13.36 -35.45
CA ASP A 39 9.05 -14.14 -34.30
C ASP A 39 8.32 -13.26 -33.27
N VAL A 40 7.47 -13.89 -32.45
CA VAL A 40 6.60 -13.19 -31.50
C VAL A 40 7.40 -12.47 -30.40
N GLU A 41 8.54 -13.01 -29.97
CA GLU A 41 9.42 -12.43 -28.97
C GLU A 41 9.97 -11.07 -29.46
N THR A 42 10.45 -11.05 -30.70
CA THR A 42 10.93 -9.82 -31.35
C THR A 42 9.79 -8.82 -31.55
N LYS A 43 8.59 -9.27 -31.95
CA LYS A 43 7.41 -8.40 -32.07
C LYS A 43 7.01 -7.75 -30.74
N VAL A 44 7.05 -8.51 -29.66
CA VAL A 44 6.79 -7.99 -28.31
C VAL A 44 7.80 -6.90 -27.94
N GLN A 45 9.10 -7.11 -28.23
CA GLN A 45 10.11 -6.08 -27.97
C GLN A 45 9.87 -4.80 -28.80
N LEU A 46 9.50 -4.95 -30.07
CA LEU A 46 9.19 -3.82 -30.94
C LEU A 46 7.93 -3.08 -30.50
N LEU A 47 6.91 -3.81 -30.05
CA LEU A 47 5.68 -3.26 -29.52
C LEU A 47 5.94 -2.47 -28.22
N THR A 48 6.73 -3.01 -27.30
CA THR A 48 7.16 -2.32 -26.07
C THR A 48 7.89 -1.03 -26.40
N ARG A 49 8.84 -1.08 -27.36
CA ARG A 49 9.55 0.11 -27.84
C ARG A 49 8.60 1.14 -28.43
N TYR A 50 7.59 0.72 -29.19
CA TYR A 50 6.59 1.63 -29.75
C TYR A 50 5.73 2.30 -28.67
N ILE A 51 5.34 1.55 -27.64
CA ILE A 51 4.64 2.06 -26.46
C ILE A 51 5.49 3.14 -25.76
N ASP A 52 6.78 2.89 -25.56
CA ASP A 52 7.72 3.85 -24.95
C ASP A 52 7.83 5.14 -25.79
N ILE A 53 7.93 5.00 -27.13
CA ILE A 53 7.98 6.15 -28.04
C ILE A 53 6.72 7.00 -27.94
N LEU A 54 5.53 6.38 -27.87
CA LEU A 54 4.27 7.10 -27.71
C LEU A 54 4.23 7.82 -26.36
N SER A 55 4.60 7.15 -25.28
CA SER A 55 4.58 7.70 -23.93
C SER A 55 5.56 8.89 -23.80
N GLN A 56 6.80 8.76 -24.26
CA GLN A 56 7.81 9.81 -24.19
C GLN A 56 7.40 11.07 -25.03
N ASN A 57 6.73 10.86 -26.14
CA ASN A 57 6.24 11.95 -26.99
C ASN A 57 4.83 12.44 -26.59
N LYS A 58 4.25 11.96 -25.49
CA LYS A 58 2.89 12.29 -25.01
C LYS A 58 1.81 12.10 -26.10
N ARG A 59 1.97 11.06 -26.91
CA ARG A 59 0.99 10.70 -27.95
C ARG A 59 -0.06 9.75 -27.40
N ASP A 60 -1.19 9.64 -28.10
CA ASP A 60 -2.27 8.76 -27.71
C ASP A 60 -1.82 7.29 -27.71
N ILE A 61 -1.80 6.70 -26.53
CA ILE A 61 -1.41 5.29 -26.35
C ILE A 61 -2.39 4.31 -27.01
N LYS A 62 -3.64 4.74 -27.30
CA LYS A 62 -4.63 3.92 -28.01
C LYS A 62 -4.21 3.55 -29.43
N LEU A 63 -3.20 4.22 -30.00
CA LEU A 63 -2.64 3.88 -31.30
C LEU A 63 -2.04 2.47 -31.37
N VAL A 64 -1.79 1.81 -30.22
CA VAL A 64 -1.29 0.43 -30.19
C VAL A 64 -2.41 -0.63 -30.24
N ASN A 65 -3.67 -0.28 -29.97
CA ASN A 65 -4.77 -1.26 -29.87
C ASN A 65 -4.92 -2.12 -31.14
N PRO A 66 -4.92 -1.55 -32.37
CA PRO A 66 -5.01 -2.36 -33.58
C PRO A 66 -3.83 -3.33 -33.78
N LEU A 67 -2.65 -3.00 -33.21
CA LEU A 67 -1.49 -3.89 -33.26
C LEU A 67 -1.70 -5.11 -32.36
N PHE A 68 -2.28 -4.90 -31.18
CA PHE A 68 -2.64 -6.00 -30.27
C PHE A 68 -3.71 -6.90 -30.87
N GLU A 69 -4.76 -6.34 -31.51
CA GLU A 69 -5.77 -7.12 -32.21
C GLU A 69 -5.13 -8.04 -33.25
N THR A 70 -4.24 -7.51 -34.10
CA THR A 70 -3.50 -8.31 -35.06
C THR A 70 -2.64 -9.39 -34.42
N LEU A 71 -1.96 -9.06 -33.29
CA LEU A 71 -1.11 -10.03 -32.61
C LEU A 71 -1.92 -11.11 -31.90
N PHE A 72 -3.08 -10.83 -31.34
CA PHE A 72 -3.98 -11.83 -30.77
C PHE A 72 -4.51 -12.79 -31.83
N ASP A 73 -4.83 -12.28 -33.04
CA ASP A 73 -5.22 -13.14 -34.18
C ASP A 73 -4.09 -14.06 -34.64
N GLN A 74 -2.85 -13.53 -34.69
CA GLN A 74 -1.67 -14.30 -35.10
C GLN A 74 -1.20 -15.29 -34.02
N TYR A 75 -1.32 -14.92 -32.73
CA TYR A 75 -0.77 -15.68 -31.60
C TYR A 75 -1.80 -15.86 -30.47
N PRO A 76 -2.92 -16.53 -30.70
CA PRO A 76 -4.03 -16.62 -29.74
C PRO A 76 -3.65 -17.32 -28.41
N ASN A 77 -2.58 -18.12 -28.42
CA ASN A 77 -2.09 -18.84 -27.24
C ASN A 77 -0.94 -18.12 -26.51
N ASN A 78 -0.52 -16.96 -27.00
CA ASN A 78 0.56 -16.21 -26.35
C ASN A 78 0.01 -15.33 -25.23
N THR A 79 0.09 -15.83 -24.01
CA THR A 79 -0.48 -15.15 -22.85
C THR A 79 0.31 -13.92 -22.40
N LEU A 80 1.61 -13.82 -22.77
CA LEU A 80 2.42 -12.62 -22.48
C LEU A 80 1.84 -11.36 -23.15
N LEU A 81 1.20 -11.49 -24.33
CA LEU A 81 0.49 -10.40 -24.97
C LEU A 81 -0.64 -9.85 -24.08
N ASN A 82 -1.32 -10.73 -23.34
CA ASN A 82 -2.34 -10.30 -22.37
C ASN A 82 -1.75 -9.50 -21.21
N LEU A 83 -0.60 -9.91 -20.66
CA LEU A 83 0.07 -9.16 -19.61
C LEU A 83 0.46 -7.75 -20.09
N ILE A 84 1.02 -7.64 -21.30
CA ILE A 84 1.45 -6.36 -21.87
C ILE A 84 0.24 -5.49 -22.18
N TYR A 85 -0.80 -6.05 -22.81
CA TYR A 85 -2.00 -5.30 -23.16
C TYR A 85 -2.77 -4.84 -21.91
N GLY A 86 -2.84 -5.66 -20.86
CA GLY A 86 -3.37 -5.25 -19.57
C GLY A 86 -2.67 -4.01 -19.02
N ASN A 87 -1.33 -3.96 -19.09
CA ASN A 87 -0.58 -2.77 -18.70
C ASN A 87 -0.87 -1.55 -19.57
N VAL A 88 -1.03 -1.74 -20.89
CA VAL A 88 -1.43 -0.64 -21.81
C VAL A 88 -2.82 -0.12 -21.48
N LEU A 89 -3.76 -1.01 -21.20
CA LEU A 89 -5.11 -0.65 -20.79
C LEU A 89 -5.13 0.14 -19.47
N LEU A 90 -4.24 -0.17 -18.54
CA LEU A 90 -4.06 0.66 -17.33
C LEU A 90 -3.57 2.07 -17.65
N LEU A 91 -2.65 2.22 -18.61
CA LEU A 91 -2.24 3.55 -19.10
C LEU A 91 -3.37 4.31 -19.80
N GLN A 92 -4.36 3.58 -20.33
CA GLN A 92 -5.58 4.13 -20.93
C GLN A 92 -6.72 4.34 -19.91
N GLU A 93 -6.43 4.11 -18.61
CA GLU A 93 -7.40 4.18 -17.50
C GLU A 93 -8.57 3.17 -17.63
N ASN A 94 -8.42 2.14 -18.46
CA ASN A 94 -9.43 1.09 -18.67
C ASN A 94 -9.15 -0.10 -17.72
N LYS A 95 -9.41 0.09 -16.43
CA LYS A 95 -9.13 -0.90 -15.38
C LYS A 95 -9.91 -2.20 -15.54
N GLU A 96 -11.18 -2.10 -16.00
CA GLU A 96 -12.04 -3.27 -16.13
C GLU A 96 -11.51 -4.25 -17.20
N GLU A 97 -11.16 -3.74 -18.38
CA GLU A 97 -10.63 -4.58 -19.44
C GLU A 97 -9.21 -5.07 -19.12
N ALA A 98 -8.39 -4.23 -18.46
CA ALA A 98 -7.07 -4.63 -17.96
C ALA A 98 -7.15 -5.84 -17.03
N MET A 99 -8.12 -5.85 -16.10
CA MET A 99 -8.35 -6.98 -15.18
C MET A 99 -8.59 -8.28 -15.94
N LYS A 100 -9.43 -8.29 -16.99
CA LYS A 100 -9.71 -9.49 -17.79
C LYS A 100 -8.45 -10.04 -18.45
N HIS A 101 -7.60 -9.18 -18.98
CA HIS A 101 -6.35 -9.58 -19.61
C HIS A 101 -5.35 -10.15 -18.58
N PHE A 102 -5.26 -9.57 -17.38
CA PHE A 102 -4.45 -10.13 -16.30
C PHE A 102 -5.00 -11.48 -15.81
N GLU A 103 -6.32 -11.64 -15.70
CA GLU A 103 -6.94 -12.94 -15.38
C GLU A 103 -6.60 -14.02 -16.41
N ILE A 104 -6.60 -13.70 -17.71
CA ILE A 104 -6.19 -14.65 -18.78
C ILE A 104 -4.72 -15.04 -18.58
N TYR A 105 -3.84 -14.06 -18.36
CA TYR A 105 -2.43 -14.32 -18.10
C TYR A 105 -2.22 -15.19 -16.89
N THR A 106 -2.84 -14.86 -15.77
CA THR A 106 -2.71 -15.56 -14.48
C THR A 106 -3.21 -17.01 -14.56
N LYS A 107 -4.35 -17.24 -15.22
CA LYS A 107 -4.87 -18.61 -15.44
C LYS A 107 -3.91 -19.51 -16.21
N ALA A 108 -3.18 -18.95 -17.16
CA ALA A 108 -2.20 -19.70 -17.93
C ALA A 108 -0.83 -19.83 -17.22
N ASN A 109 -0.52 -18.90 -16.32
CA ASN A 109 0.75 -18.83 -15.57
C ASN A 109 0.49 -18.71 -14.07
N PRO A 110 -0.17 -19.67 -13.43
CA PRO A 110 -0.64 -19.54 -12.05
C PRO A 110 0.46 -19.46 -11.00
N THR A 111 1.69 -19.82 -11.35
CA THR A 111 2.87 -19.74 -10.48
C THR A 111 3.71 -18.47 -10.71
N ASP A 112 3.29 -17.60 -11.64
CA ASP A 112 3.93 -16.31 -11.85
C ASP A 112 3.21 -15.22 -11.02
N PRO A 113 3.89 -14.57 -10.05
CA PRO A 113 3.28 -13.56 -9.18
C PRO A 113 2.84 -12.31 -9.94
N VAL A 114 3.42 -11.99 -11.10
CA VAL A 114 3.22 -10.73 -11.82
C VAL A 114 1.75 -10.49 -12.15
N GLY A 115 1.03 -11.52 -12.63
CA GLY A 115 -0.39 -11.38 -12.97
C GLY A 115 -1.23 -11.00 -11.75
N TYR A 116 -1.03 -11.67 -10.61
CA TYR A 116 -1.72 -11.37 -9.35
C TYR A 116 -1.38 -9.97 -8.83
N GLU A 117 -0.12 -9.56 -8.92
CA GLU A 117 0.32 -8.21 -8.50
C GLU A 117 -0.35 -7.11 -9.31
N GLN A 118 -0.51 -7.30 -10.62
CA GLN A 118 -1.24 -6.33 -11.46
C GLN A 118 -2.74 -6.30 -11.12
N MET A 119 -3.35 -7.45 -10.87
CA MET A 119 -4.75 -7.52 -10.43
C MET A 119 -4.94 -6.83 -9.07
N LEU A 120 -4.04 -7.04 -8.11
CA LEU A 120 -4.06 -6.35 -6.82
C LEU A 120 -3.91 -4.84 -6.96
N ARG A 121 -3.04 -4.36 -7.85
CA ARG A 121 -2.88 -2.93 -8.14
C ARG A 121 -4.19 -2.26 -8.55
N ILE A 122 -5.06 -2.99 -9.25
CA ILE A 122 -6.40 -2.50 -9.63
C ILE A 122 -7.36 -2.56 -8.44
N ALA A 123 -7.31 -3.65 -7.66
CA ALA A 123 -8.27 -3.93 -6.60
C ALA A 123 -8.02 -3.12 -5.31
N LEU A 124 -6.75 -2.82 -4.99
CA LEU A 124 -6.35 -2.15 -3.74
C LEU A 124 -7.11 -0.85 -3.41
N PRO A 125 -7.40 0.04 -4.37
CA PRO A 125 -8.13 1.28 -4.05
C PRO A 125 -9.59 1.05 -3.66
N ASP A 126 -10.25 -0.02 -4.16
CA ASP A 126 -11.70 -0.02 -4.27
C ASP A 126 -12.41 -1.28 -3.72
N SER A 127 -11.72 -2.41 -3.52
CA SER A 127 -12.44 -3.67 -3.22
C SER A 127 -11.67 -4.65 -2.33
N ILE A 128 -12.01 -4.65 -1.04
CA ILE A 128 -11.46 -5.59 -0.06
C ILE A 128 -11.78 -7.05 -0.44
N ASP A 129 -12.98 -7.34 -0.91
CA ASP A 129 -13.38 -8.71 -1.28
C ASP A 129 -12.58 -9.23 -2.48
N LYS A 130 -12.30 -8.36 -3.47
CA LYS A 130 -11.46 -8.74 -4.61
C LYS A 130 -10.00 -8.97 -4.21
N ILE A 131 -9.48 -8.18 -3.27
CA ILE A 131 -8.13 -8.42 -2.70
C ILE A 131 -8.06 -9.80 -2.07
N ILE A 132 -9.08 -10.18 -1.28
CA ILE A 132 -9.14 -11.50 -0.65
C ILE A 132 -9.16 -12.61 -1.70
N GLU A 133 -10.03 -12.51 -2.71
CA GLU A 133 -10.13 -13.49 -3.79
C GLU A 133 -8.78 -13.71 -4.51
N ILE A 134 -8.15 -12.61 -4.94
CA ILE A 134 -6.86 -12.65 -5.67
C ILE A 134 -5.75 -13.25 -4.79
N THR A 135 -5.67 -12.84 -3.53
CA THR A 135 -4.59 -13.28 -2.63
C THR A 135 -4.77 -14.71 -2.17
N GLU A 136 -5.99 -15.16 -1.91
CA GLU A 136 -6.28 -16.58 -1.59
C GLU A 136 -5.95 -17.49 -2.78
N GLU A 137 -6.21 -17.05 -4.02
CA GLU A 137 -5.81 -17.79 -5.21
C GLU A 137 -4.28 -17.79 -5.37
N ALA A 138 -3.62 -16.63 -5.24
CA ALA A 138 -2.18 -16.51 -5.34
C ALA A 138 -1.44 -17.40 -4.33
N ILE A 139 -1.86 -17.40 -3.06
CA ILE A 139 -1.27 -18.24 -2.00
C ILE A 139 -1.40 -19.74 -2.32
N ARG A 140 -2.50 -20.15 -2.96
CA ARG A 140 -2.69 -21.55 -3.36
C ARG A 140 -1.65 -22.03 -4.35
N TYR A 141 -1.22 -21.17 -5.28
CA TYR A 141 -0.26 -21.53 -6.34
C TYR A 141 1.17 -21.11 -6.00
N ILE A 142 1.36 -20.09 -5.16
CA ILE A 142 2.65 -19.51 -4.79
C ILE A 142 2.73 -19.34 -3.26
N PRO A 143 2.73 -20.44 -2.49
CA PRO A 143 2.67 -20.39 -1.03
C PRO A 143 3.92 -19.81 -0.36
N ASP A 144 5.01 -19.62 -1.09
CA ASP A 144 6.26 -19.03 -0.63
C ASP A 144 6.38 -17.51 -0.92
N ALA A 145 5.34 -16.89 -1.49
CA ALA A 145 5.31 -15.46 -1.79
C ALA A 145 4.69 -14.64 -0.64
N PRO A 146 5.51 -13.98 0.21
CA PRO A 146 5.04 -13.34 1.44
C PRO A 146 4.11 -12.16 1.20
N GLN A 147 4.24 -11.45 0.07
CA GLN A 147 3.41 -10.29 -0.23
C GLN A 147 1.91 -10.62 -0.26
N PHE A 148 1.53 -11.81 -0.72
CA PHE A 148 0.11 -12.19 -0.79
C PHE A 148 -0.48 -12.43 0.59
N TYR A 149 0.27 -13.02 1.53
CA TYR A 149 -0.15 -13.13 2.92
C TYR A 149 -0.29 -11.74 3.58
N PHE A 150 0.61 -10.82 3.26
CA PHE A 150 0.55 -9.47 3.78
C PHE A 150 -0.73 -8.75 3.36
N TYR A 151 -1.07 -8.78 2.07
CA TYR A 151 -2.30 -8.18 1.55
C TYR A 151 -3.56 -8.89 2.08
N LEU A 152 -3.56 -10.21 2.16
CA LEU A 152 -4.69 -10.98 2.71
C LEU A 152 -4.91 -10.65 4.19
N GLY A 153 -3.85 -10.64 4.99
CA GLY A 153 -3.91 -10.29 6.40
C GLY A 153 -4.43 -8.87 6.63
N ALA A 154 -3.93 -7.91 5.85
CA ALA A 154 -4.40 -6.52 5.89
C ALA A 154 -5.88 -6.39 5.49
N ALA A 155 -6.33 -7.11 4.45
CA ALA A 155 -7.73 -7.12 4.03
C ALA A 155 -8.65 -7.72 5.10
N LYS A 156 -8.24 -8.84 5.74
CA LYS A 156 -8.99 -9.43 6.87
C LYS A 156 -9.02 -8.49 8.08
N TYR A 157 -7.93 -7.76 8.34
CA TYR A 157 -7.89 -6.73 9.40
C TYR A 157 -8.91 -5.62 9.14
N GLN A 158 -8.98 -5.09 7.91
CA GLN A 158 -9.96 -4.07 7.53
C GLN A 158 -11.42 -4.54 7.68
N GLN A 159 -11.67 -5.84 7.45
CA GLN A 159 -12.97 -6.46 7.75
C GLN A 159 -13.22 -6.68 9.25
N LYS A 160 -12.31 -6.25 10.11
CA LYS A 160 -12.34 -6.49 11.58
C LYS A 160 -12.31 -7.99 11.96
N LYS A 161 -11.89 -8.86 11.06
CA LYS A 161 -11.69 -10.29 11.28
C LYS A 161 -10.31 -10.55 11.88
N TYR A 162 -10.06 -9.98 13.06
CA TYR A 162 -8.74 -9.91 13.68
C TYR A 162 -8.08 -11.27 13.90
N LYS A 163 -8.86 -12.29 14.26
CA LYS A 163 -8.32 -13.64 14.45
C LYS A 163 -7.88 -14.26 13.12
N GLU A 164 -8.70 -14.15 12.06
CA GLU A 164 -8.35 -14.64 10.73
C GLU A 164 -7.11 -13.90 10.19
N ALA A 165 -7.04 -12.58 10.40
CA ALA A 165 -5.88 -11.79 10.01
C ALA A 165 -4.59 -12.26 10.73
N LEU A 166 -4.68 -12.54 12.04
CA LEU A 166 -3.55 -13.08 12.81
C LEU A 166 -3.09 -14.42 12.24
N ASP A 167 -4.03 -15.35 12.03
CA ASP A 167 -3.74 -16.68 11.48
C ASP A 167 -3.01 -16.57 10.11
N VAL A 168 -3.44 -15.63 9.25
CA VAL A 168 -2.82 -15.36 7.94
C VAL A 168 -1.39 -14.81 8.07
N PHE A 169 -1.15 -13.82 8.93
CA PHE A 169 0.19 -13.29 9.11
C PHE A 169 1.15 -14.31 9.74
N GLU A 170 0.69 -15.11 10.71
CA GLU A 170 1.48 -16.19 11.31
C GLU A 170 1.80 -17.28 10.29
N GLU A 171 0.84 -17.67 9.44
CA GLU A 171 1.06 -18.63 8.36
C GLU A 171 2.06 -18.07 7.34
N GLY A 172 1.96 -16.79 6.97
CA GLY A 172 2.92 -16.13 6.09
C GLY A 172 4.35 -16.14 6.64
N LEU A 173 4.54 -15.90 7.95
CA LEU A 173 5.87 -16.02 8.58
C LEU A 173 6.43 -17.44 8.55
N LYS A 174 5.57 -18.45 8.56
CA LYS A 174 5.94 -19.86 8.63
C LYS A 174 6.18 -20.47 7.26
N SER A 175 5.30 -20.19 6.29
CA SER A 175 5.26 -20.82 4.97
C SER A 175 6.04 -20.04 3.91
N ALA A 176 6.02 -18.71 3.99
CA ALA A 176 6.73 -17.88 3.03
C ALA A 176 8.21 -17.72 3.40
N LYS A 177 9.05 -17.73 2.36
CA LYS A 177 10.47 -17.45 2.51
C LYS A 177 10.71 -15.95 2.55
N ILE A 178 10.72 -15.38 3.78
CA ILE A 178 10.94 -13.95 3.98
C ILE A 178 12.42 -13.68 4.25
N ASP A 179 13.18 -13.42 3.19
CA ASP A 179 14.60 -13.07 3.28
C ASP A 179 14.82 -11.56 3.58
N ASN A 180 13.82 -10.71 3.27
CA ASN A 180 13.88 -9.28 3.54
C ASN A 180 13.56 -8.98 5.03
N PRO A 181 14.52 -8.48 5.83
CA PRO A 181 14.29 -8.19 7.25
C PRO A 181 13.29 -7.06 7.49
N LEU A 182 13.15 -6.11 6.55
CA LEU A 182 12.17 -5.02 6.67
C LEU A 182 10.75 -5.57 6.57
N LEU A 183 10.47 -6.38 5.52
CA LEU A 183 9.17 -7.03 5.36
C LEU A 183 8.85 -7.94 6.55
N LYS A 184 9.84 -8.69 7.04
CA LYS A 184 9.66 -9.55 8.22
C LYS A 184 9.36 -8.74 9.49
N SER A 185 9.96 -7.55 9.63
CA SER A 185 9.62 -6.59 10.68
C SER A 185 8.16 -6.14 10.57
N ASP A 186 7.68 -5.86 9.36
CA ASP A 186 6.30 -5.44 9.15
C ASP A 186 5.31 -6.55 9.54
N PHE A 187 5.59 -7.81 9.19
CA PHE A 187 4.80 -8.95 9.65
C PHE A 187 4.72 -9.03 11.17
N TYR A 188 5.85 -8.91 11.88
CA TYR A 188 5.84 -8.91 13.34
C TYR A 188 5.10 -7.70 13.92
N GLY A 189 5.15 -6.56 13.27
CA GLY A 189 4.39 -5.38 13.64
C GLY A 189 2.88 -5.63 13.59
N GLN A 190 2.38 -6.14 12.46
CA GLN A 190 0.97 -6.46 12.27
C GLN A 190 0.49 -7.55 13.26
N ILE A 191 1.30 -8.58 13.50
CA ILE A 191 1.01 -9.61 14.50
C ILE A 191 0.95 -8.99 15.91
N GLY A 192 1.82 -8.04 16.20
CA GLY A 192 1.80 -7.28 17.46
C GLY A 192 0.49 -6.51 17.65
N ASP A 193 0.07 -5.76 16.64
CA ASP A 193 -1.20 -5.02 16.67
C ASP A 193 -2.38 -5.96 16.90
N LEU A 194 -2.45 -7.06 16.14
CA LEU A 194 -3.53 -8.04 16.25
C LEU A 194 -3.58 -8.70 17.62
N HIS A 195 -2.44 -9.07 18.20
CA HIS A 195 -2.40 -9.58 19.57
C HIS A 195 -2.90 -8.56 20.58
N TYR A 196 -2.57 -7.27 20.40
CA TYR A 196 -3.06 -6.23 21.29
C TYR A 196 -4.58 -6.10 21.21
N PHE A 197 -5.16 -6.04 20.01
CA PHE A 197 -6.62 -6.02 19.79
C PHE A 197 -7.34 -7.24 20.34
N LEU A 198 -6.70 -8.42 20.30
CA LEU A 198 -7.24 -9.65 20.88
C LEU A 198 -7.01 -9.77 22.39
N GLY A 199 -6.44 -8.75 23.04
CA GLY A 199 -6.19 -8.71 24.48
C GLY A 199 -4.93 -9.44 24.93
N ASN A 200 -4.12 -9.98 24.02
CA ASN A 200 -2.89 -10.71 24.30
C ASN A 200 -1.68 -9.77 24.41
N LYS A 201 -1.73 -8.80 25.33
CA LYS A 201 -0.75 -7.71 25.46
C LYS A 201 0.70 -8.18 25.53
N LYS A 202 0.98 -9.29 26.25
CA LYS A 202 2.33 -9.84 26.35
C LYS A 202 2.85 -10.28 24.99
N ALA A 203 2.06 -11.03 24.23
CA ALA A 203 2.45 -11.48 22.90
C ALA A 203 2.60 -10.28 21.92
N ALA A 204 1.76 -9.24 22.07
CA ALA A 204 1.90 -8.01 21.30
C ALA A 204 3.29 -7.38 21.46
N PHE A 205 3.69 -7.14 22.71
CA PHE A 205 4.98 -6.51 23.02
C PHE A 205 6.17 -7.37 22.61
N GLU A 206 6.08 -8.70 22.78
CA GLU A 206 7.13 -9.63 22.30
C GLU A 206 7.30 -9.56 20.76
N ASN A 207 6.22 -9.37 20.01
CA ASN A 207 6.28 -9.24 18.54
C ASN A 207 6.82 -7.88 18.12
N TYR A 208 6.46 -6.78 18.79
CA TYR A 208 7.09 -5.48 18.56
C TYR A 208 8.60 -5.48 18.82
N GLU A 209 9.07 -6.14 19.87
CA GLU A 209 10.51 -6.31 20.12
C GLU A 209 11.20 -7.07 18.98
N LYS A 210 10.58 -8.14 18.46
CA LYS A 210 11.11 -8.87 17.30
C LYS A 210 11.15 -7.99 16.05
N ALA A 211 10.11 -7.19 15.82
CA ALA A 211 10.04 -6.26 14.70
C ALA A 211 11.16 -5.22 14.77
N LEU A 212 11.34 -4.55 15.91
CA LEU A 212 12.35 -3.52 16.11
C LEU A 212 13.79 -4.08 16.12
N LYS A 213 13.96 -5.34 16.48
CA LYS A 213 15.27 -6.01 16.33
C LYS A 213 15.67 -6.20 14.88
N LEU A 214 14.70 -6.42 13.97
CA LEU A 214 14.91 -6.55 12.52
C LEU A 214 15.00 -5.20 11.83
N ASN A 215 14.15 -4.25 12.21
CA ASN A 215 14.12 -2.90 11.69
C ASN A 215 13.90 -1.88 12.83
N PRO A 216 14.99 -1.35 13.42
CA PRO A 216 14.90 -0.35 14.49
C PRO A 216 14.23 0.98 14.08
N GLN A 217 14.04 1.21 12.78
CA GLN A 217 13.41 2.39 12.20
C GLN A 217 12.00 2.10 11.66
N ASN A 218 11.37 1.00 12.06
CA ASN A 218 9.98 0.74 11.69
C ASN A 218 9.05 1.73 12.40
N LEU A 219 8.72 2.83 11.72
CA LEU A 219 7.95 3.93 12.31
C LEU A 219 6.55 3.49 12.78
N HIS A 220 5.91 2.58 12.04
CA HIS A 220 4.62 2.02 12.44
C HIS A 220 4.73 1.29 13.79
N VAL A 221 5.70 0.41 13.93
CA VAL A 221 5.92 -0.35 15.17
C VAL A 221 6.35 0.57 16.31
N LEU A 222 7.25 1.52 16.06
CA LEU A 222 7.67 2.51 17.07
C LEU A 222 6.48 3.30 17.61
N ASN A 223 5.59 3.75 16.71
CA ASN A 223 4.40 4.50 17.08
C ASN A 223 3.43 3.63 17.91
N ASN A 224 3.01 2.49 17.37
CA ASN A 224 1.98 1.67 18.00
C ASN A 224 2.45 1.08 19.34
N TYR A 225 3.70 0.64 19.40
CA TYR A 225 4.27 0.14 20.66
C TYR A 225 4.32 1.24 21.72
N SER A 226 4.75 2.46 21.35
CA SER A 226 4.75 3.62 22.26
C SER A 226 3.35 3.95 22.77
N TYR A 227 2.39 3.98 21.87
CA TYR A 227 1.00 4.24 22.21
C TYR A 227 0.45 3.21 23.19
N TYR A 228 0.62 1.91 22.91
CA TYR A 228 0.11 0.86 23.79
C TYR A 228 0.84 0.77 25.14
N LEU A 229 2.14 1.05 25.20
CA LEU A 229 2.84 1.20 26.49
C LEU A 229 2.26 2.36 27.30
N SER A 230 1.93 3.47 26.66
CA SER A 230 1.33 4.63 27.32
C SER A 230 -0.06 4.32 27.89
N LEU A 231 -0.88 3.57 27.16
CA LEU A 231 -2.19 3.10 27.65
C LEU A 231 -2.07 2.22 28.88
N GLU A 232 -1.05 1.35 28.92
CA GLU A 232 -0.76 0.49 30.06
C GLU A 232 -0.09 1.22 31.25
N GLY A 233 0.38 2.45 31.05
CA GLY A 233 1.16 3.18 32.04
C GLY A 233 2.49 2.52 32.36
N LYS A 234 3.10 1.81 31.39
CA LYS A 234 4.34 1.05 31.56
C LYS A 234 5.43 1.63 30.66
N ASP A 235 6.67 1.56 31.16
CA ASP A 235 7.87 1.91 30.39
C ASP A 235 7.74 3.22 29.60
N LEU A 236 7.15 4.26 30.23
CA LEU A 236 6.85 5.54 29.60
C LEU A 236 8.09 6.22 29.01
N ASP A 237 9.26 6.07 29.65
CA ASP A 237 10.52 6.59 29.13
C ASP A 237 10.91 5.92 27.80
N LYS A 238 10.69 4.61 27.69
CA LYS A 238 10.88 3.88 26.43
C LYS A 238 9.88 4.31 25.37
N ALA A 239 8.61 4.48 25.76
CA ALA A 239 7.57 4.97 24.87
C ALA A 239 7.91 6.37 24.33
N GLU A 240 8.42 7.28 25.17
CA GLU A 240 8.88 8.61 24.76
C GLU A 240 10.03 8.53 23.77
N GLN A 241 11.06 7.73 24.06
CA GLN A 241 12.20 7.56 23.17
C GLN A 241 11.75 7.09 21.78
N MET A 242 10.88 6.06 21.69
CA MET A 242 10.40 5.52 20.44
C MET A 242 9.52 6.52 19.67
N SER A 243 8.54 7.14 20.35
CA SER A 243 7.65 8.12 19.70
C SER A 243 8.38 9.42 19.31
N SER A 244 9.46 9.79 19.99
CA SER A 244 10.30 10.91 19.56
C SER A 244 11.01 10.64 18.23
N ILE A 245 11.32 9.37 17.91
CA ILE A 245 11.89 8.99 16.61
C ILE A 245 10.87 9.20 15.51
N THR A 246 9.61 8.81 15.74
CA THR A 246 8.55 8.95 14.73
C THR A 246 8.26 10.42 14.40
N VAL A 247 8.15 11.27 15.40
CA VAL A 247 7.95 12.73 15.21
C VAL A 247 9.14 13.40 14.52
N LYS A 248 10.37 12.96 14.79
CA LYS A 248 11.56 13.47 14.08
C LYS A 248 11.60 13.05 12.63
N ALA A 249 11.15 11.84 12.32
CA ALA A 249 11.12 11.33 10.96
C ALA A 249 10.00 12.01 10.13
N GLU A 250 8.83 12.19 10.71
CA GLU A 250 7.65 12.78 10.05
C GLU A 250 7.00 13.85 10.95
N PRO A 251 7.55 15.07 10.99
CA PRO A 251 7.15 16.09 11.96
C PRO A 251 5.76 16.70 11.73
N THR A 252 5.10 16.37 10.64
CA THR A 252 3.74 16.82 10.30
C THR A 252 2.71 15.69 10.28
N ASN A 253 3.13 14.46 10.62
CA ASN A 253 2.22 13.32 10.69
C ASN A 253 1.34 13.42 11.94
N PRO A 254 0.01 13.61 11.81
CA PRO A 254 -0.88 13.84 12.95
C PRO A 254 -0.93 12.68 13.93
N THR A 255 -0.85 11.43 13.44
CA THR A 255 -0.86 10.24 14.29
C THR A 255 0.41 10.15 15.16
N PHE A 256 1.56 10.47 14.59
CA PHE A 256 2.82 10.45 15.34
C PHE A 256 2.89 11.58 16.37
N LEU A 257 2.41 12.76 16.01
CA LEU A 257 2.31 13.88 16.93
C LEU A 257 1.37 13.60 18.09
N ASP A 258 0.22 13.00 17.83
CA ASP A 258 -0.74 12.61 18.85
C ASP A 258 -0.15 11.57 19.79
N THR A 259 0.43 10.50 19.27
CA THR A 259 1.06 9.45 20.09
C THR A 259 2.16 10.03 21.00
N TYR A 260 3.04 10.87 20.45
CA TYR A 260 4.10 11.49 21.26
C TYR A 260 3.52 12.42 22.32
N GLY A 261 2.56 13.26 21.94
CA GLY A 261 1.83 14.12 22.87
C GLY A 261 1.11 13.34 23.95
N TRP A 262 0.48 12.21 23.61
CA TRP A 262 -0.20 11.34 24.56
C TRP A 262 0.78 10.65 25.53
N VAL A 263 1.93 10.18 25.07
CA VAL A 263 2.99 9.66 25.95
C VAL A 263 3.44 10.71 26.95
N LEU A 264 3.69 11.95 26.52
CA LEU A 264 4.04 13.08 27.39
C LEU A 264 2.92 13.41 28.39
N PHE A 265 1.66 13.32 27.95
CA PHE A 265 0.51 13.49 28.85
C PHE A 265 0.52 12.43 29.95
N ARG A 266 0.76 11.17 29.61
CA ARG A 266 0.82 10.05 30.56
C ARG A 266 2.02 10.14 31.54
N GLN A 267 3.06 10.87 31.16
CA GLN A 267 4.19 11.24 32.04
C GLN A 267 3.89 12.47 32.91
N GLY A 268 2.76 13.14 32.73
CA GLY A 268 2.40 14.37 33.46
C GLY A 268 2.98 15.66 32.86
N ALA A 269 3.64 15.60 31.72
CA ALA A 269 4.23 16.75 31.02
C ALA A 269 3.17 17.52 30.18
N TYR A 270 2.06 17.91 30.81
CA TYR A 270 0.85 18.42 30.15
C TYR A 270 1.10 19.62 29.24
N THR A 271 1.93 20.56 29.64
CA THR A 271 2.23 21.76 28.82
C THR A 271 2.93 21.41 27.52
N THR A 272 3.87 20.46 27.56
CA THR A 272 4.56 19.97 26.35
C THR A 272 3.64 19.11 25.50
N ALA A 273 2.86 18.22 26.13
CA ALA A 273 1.85 17.39 25.47
C ALA A 273 0.88 18.26 24.64
N LYS A 274 0.41 19.39 25.20
CA LYS A 274 -0.48 20.31 24.51
C LYS A 274 0.09 20.77 23.17
N ILE A 275 1.37 21.14 23.10
CA ILE A 275 2.00 21.63 21.87
C ILE A 275 1.93 20.58 20.76
N TYR A 276 2.21 19.31 21.09
CA TYR A 276 2.21 18.24 20.11
C TYR A 276 0.80 17.85 19.66
N ILE A 277 -0.15 17.72 20.60
CA ILE A 277 -1.53 17.37 20.26
C ILE A 277 -2.24 18.52 19.51
N GLU A 278 -1.96 19.77 19.83
CA GLU A 278 -2.45 20.92 19.08
C GLU A 278 -1.95 20.91 17.63
N ASN A 279 -0.68 20.56 17.40
CA ASN A 279 -0.16 20.34 16.06
C ASN A 279 -0.80 19.11 15.37
N ALA A 280 -1.08 18.01 16.10
CA ALA A 280 -1.80 16.88 15.56
C ALA A 280 -3.19 17.28 15.03
N VAL A 281 -3.95 18.05 15.80
CA VAL A 281 -5.24 18.63 15.37
C VAL A 281 -5.07 19.47 14.12
N LYS A 282 -4.06 20.36 14.07
CA LYS A 282 -3.79 21.22 12.92
C LYS A 282 -3.49 20.44 11.65
N TYR A 283 -2.66 19.38 11.74
CA TYR A 283 -2.28 18.61 10.57
C TYR A 283 -3.29 17.52 10.19
N SER A 284 -4.36 17.32 10.98
CA SER A 284 -5.48 16.41 10.66
C SER A 284 -6.71 17.13 10.09
N GLU A 285 -6.61 18.39 9.63
CA GLU A 285 -7.75 19.16 9.15
C GLU A 285 -8.49 18.53 7.98
N GLU A 286 -7.78 17.85 7.07
CA GLU A 286 -8.39 17.16 5.91
C GLU A 286 -9.08 15.86 6.31
N GLU A 287 -8.54 15.14 7.30
CA GLU A 287 -9.09 13.88 7.83
C GLU A 287 -9.11 13.92 9.37
N PRO A 288 -10.10 14.56 9.98
CA PRO A 288 -10.15 14.75 11.43
C PRO A 288 -10.33 13.41 12.19
N SER A 289 -9.49 13.15 13.19
CA SER A 289 -9.55 11.97 14.04
C SER A 289 -10.28 12.26 15.35
N ALA A 290 -11.29 11.46 15.65
CA ALA A 290 -12.02 11.52 16.92
C ALA A 290 -11.11 11.35 18.13
N GLU A 291 -10.12 10.46 18.07
CA GLU A 291 -9.15 10.17 19.12
C GLU A 291 -8.26 11.39 19.41
N ILE A 292 -7.73 12.03 18.35
CA ILE A 292 -6.90 13.25 18.50
C ILE A 292 -7.70 14.36 19.21
N PHE A 293 -8.96 14.56 18.84
CA PHE A 293 -9.80 15.56 19.51
C PHE A 293 -10.13 15.21 20.96
N GLU A 294 -10.29 13.93 21.30
CA GLU A 294 -10.47 13.50 22.68
C GLU A 294 -9.20 13.76 23.51
N HIS A 295 -8.03 13.35 23.00
CA HIS A 295 -6.73 13.64 23.65
C HIS A 295 -6.49 15.15 23.81
N TYR A 296 -6.88 15.97 22.80
CA TYR A 296 -6.75 17.41 22.90
C TYR A 296 -7.62 17.97 24.02
N GLY A 297 -8.85 17.49 24.15
CA GLY A 297 -9.71 17.87 25.29
C GLY A 297 -9.10 17.49 26.65
N ASP A 298 -8.55 16.29 26.76
CA ASP A 298 -7.89 15.82 27.98
C ASP A 298 -6.71 16.72 28.36
N VAL A 299 -5.87 17.07 27.41
CA VAL A 299 -4.72 17.96 27.63
C VAL A 299 -5.15 19.37 27.98
N LEU A 300 -6.14 19.93 27.31
CA LEU A 300 -6.69 21.26 27.62
C LEU A 300 -7.25 21.31 29.06
N TYR A 301 -7.95 20.28 29.48
CA TYR A 301 -8.43 20.22 30.86
C TYR A 301 -7.29 20.23 31.87
N MET A 302 -6.27 19.42 31.67
CA MET A 302 -5.10 19.32 32.56
C MET A 302 -4.22 20.60 32.53
N THR A 303 -4.34 21.41 31.50
CA THR A 303 -3.65 22.72 31.40
C THR A 303 -4.51 23.90 31.87
N GLY A 304 -5.71 23.63 32.44
CA GLY A 304 -6.55 24.66 33.06
C GLY A 304 -7.51 25.36 32.09
N GLU A 305 -7.86 24.75 30.98
CA GLU A 305 -8.77 25.30 29.97
C GLU A 305 -10.04 24.42 29.81
N PRO A 306 -10.84 24.22 30.87
CA PRO A 306 -11.92 23.23 30.89
C PRO A 306 -13.06 23.53 29.89
N GLU A 307 -13.30 24.81 29.58
CA GLU A 307 -14.33 25.19 28.61
C GLU A 307 -13.94 24.76 27.20
N LYS A 308 -12.68 24.99 26.79
CA LYS A 308 -12.16 24.51 25.53
C LYS A 308 -12.06 22.99 25.48
N ALA A 309 -11.71 22.36 26.59
CA ALA A 309 -11.71 20.89 26.71
C ALA A 309 -13.08 20.30 26.35
N LEU A 310 -14.16 20.87 26.91
CA LEU A 310 -15.52 20.43 26.62
C LEU A 310 -15.89 20.57 25.12
N GLU A 311 -15.40 21.64 24.46
CA GLU A 311 -15.60 21.83 23.02
C GLU A 311 -14.92 20.70 22.22
N GLN A 312 -13.70 20.34 22.56
CA GLN A 312 -12.96 19.29 21.85
C GLN A 312 -13.57 17.89 22.10
N TRP A 313 -14.00 17.58 23.32
CA TRP A 313 -14.71 16.34 23.62
C TRP A 313 -16.02 16.21 22.84
N LYS A 314 -16.80 17.30 22.70
CA LYS A 314 -18.00 17.32 21.86
C LYS A 314 -17.66 17.06 20.39
N LYS A 315 -16.58 17.66 19.89
CA LYS A 315 -16.11 17.41 18.52
C LYS A 315 -15.67 15.96 18.31
N ALA A 316 -14.96 15.38 19.28
CA ALA A 316 -14.64 13.95 19.24
C ALA A 316 -15.89 13.08 19.15
N LYS A 317 -16.95 13.42 19.87
CA LYS A 317 -18.24 12.74 19.82
C LYS A 317 -18.92 12.86 18.45
N GLU A 318 -18.92 14.05 17.86
CA GLU A 318 -19.47 14.32 16.53
C GLU A 318 -18.72 13.52 15.44
N LEU A 319 -17.40 13.31 15.62
CA LEU A 319 -16.56 12.50 14.76
C LEU A 319 -16.71 10.98 14.98
N GLY A 320 -17.56 10.56 15.92
CA GLY A 320 -17.90 9.16 16.14
C GLY A 320 -16.95 8.39 17.08
N SER A 321 -16.32 9.08 18.05
CA SER A 321 -15.54 8.39 19.10
C SER A 321 -16.41 7.33 19.80
N ASP A 322 -15.83 6.14 19.97
CA ASP A 322 -16.42 5.01 20.71
C ASP A 322 -15.86 4.89 22.16
N SER A 323 -15.13 5.92 22.60
CA SER A 323 -14.55 6.00 23.94
C SER A 323 -15.62 5.88 25.04
N LYS A 324 -15.41 4.95 25.96
CA LYS A 324 -16.36 4.67 27.06
C LYS A 324 -16.47 5.81 28.07
N THR A 325 -15.45 6.67 28.15
CA THR A 325 -15.39 7.78 29.12
C THR A 325 -15.85 9.10 28.54
N LEU A 326 -15.93 9.23 27.22
CA LEU A 326 -16.19 10.50 26.54
C LEU A 326 -17.55 11.11 26.93
N ASP A 327 -18.60 10.32 26.96
CA ASP A 327 -19.94 10.81 27.36
C ASP A 327 -19.95 11.36 28.79
N GLU A 328 -19.20 10.74 29.69
CA GLU A 328 -19.10 11.19 31.05
C GLU A 328 -18.22 12.44 31.18
N LYS A 329 -17.11 12.54 30.43
CA LYS A 329 -16.30 13.76 30.31
C LYS A 329 -17.15 14.94 29.86
N ILE A 330 -17.97 14.74 28.82
CA ILE A 330 -18.88 15.79 28.30
C ILE A 330 -19.93 16.18 29.34
N ARG A 331 -20.55 15.21 30.00
CA ARG A 331 -21.61 15.44 30.98
C ARG A 331 -21.11 16.15 32.23
N THR A 332 -19.91 15.80 32.69
CA THR A 332 -19.36 16.35 33.95
C THR A 332 -18.48 17.59 33.73
N GLY A 333 -18.02 17.82 32.50
CA GLY A 333 -17.00 18.81 32.19
C GLY A 333 -15.64 18.53 32.83
N LYS A 334 -15.34 17.26 33.13
CA LYS A 334 -14.12 16.83 33.87
C LYS A 334 -13.42 15.71 33.12
N TYR A 335 -12.09 15.72 33.23
CA TYR A 335 -11.25 14.57 32.87
C TYR A 335 -11.54 13.40 33.84
N ILE A 336 -11.64 12.19 33.29
CA ILE A 336 -12.01 10.97 34.03
C ILE A 336 -10.93 9.89 33.79
#